data_f34a061042ecc39c136b8423af3b3d19
#
_entry.id   f34a061042ecc39c136b8423af3b3d19
#
_cell.length_a   1.000
_cell.length_b   1.000
_cell.length_c   1.000
_cell.angle_alpha   90.00
_cell.angle_beta   90.00
_cell.angle_gamma   90.00
#
_symmetry.space_group_name_H-M   'P 1'
#
loop_
_entity.id
_entity.type
_entity.pdbx_description
1 polymer ?
#
loop_
_entity_poly.entity_id
_entity_poly.type
_entity_poly.pdbx_seq_one_letter_code
_entity_poly.pdbx_strand_id
1 'polypeptide(L)'
;SPDGAYVIGHKADRLMGQLKQGYSSDTSLFLLQRIEYGCAGRAYQARLLNEQRIDKEDVMIMSPLTQYILRGTDYILIKKKRRENFEYVNSLLNRINCIDAMHDYADLCVPMIYPLVVENDFLMDYLLQLGHYQGHWWNDIRDILPEDFFEHYLARYMIPITIDQRYDRKVLKTLCEAIIKFVEESKW
;
A
#
# COMPACT_ATOMS: atom_id res chain seq x y z
N SER A 1 5.37 2.37 10.04
CA SER A 1 6.04 1.93 11.30
C SER A 1 7.29 1.12 10.96
N PRO A 2 8.27 1.01 11.89
CA PRO A 2 9.47 0.20 11.71
C PRO A 2 9.19 -1.30 11.60
N ASP A 3 8.23 -1.76 12.39
CA ASP A 3 7.81 -3.16 12.53
C ASP A 3 6.35 -3.20 12.99
N GLY A 4 5.85 -4.40 13.22
CA GLY A 4 4.61 -4.66 13.93
C GLY A 4 3.38 -4.80 13.04
N ALA A 5 2.50 -5.67 13.53
CA ALA A 5 1.16 -5.92 13.02
C ALA A 5 0.21 -6.15 14.19
N TYR A 6 -1.07 -6.16 13.93
CA TYR A 6 -2.09 -6.49 14.93
C TYR A 6 -2.68 -7.86 14.64
N VAL A 7 -2.71 -8.70 15.66
CA VAL A 7 -3.44 -9.98 15.62
C VAL A 7 -4.76 -9.78 16.36
N ILE A 8 -5.87 -10.06 15.67
CA ILE A 8 -7.22 -9.92 16.22
C ILE A 8 -7.87 -11.30 16.23
N GLY A 9 -8.37 -11.73 17.39
CA GLY A 9 -9.08 -12.99 17.51
C GLY A 9 -9.04 -13.56 18.92
N HIS A 10 -9.85 -14.57 19.20
CA HIS A 10 -10.02 -15.18 20.53
C HIS A 10 -8.75 -15.84 21.13
N LYS A 11 -7.72 -16.08 20.30
CA LYS A 11 -6.46 -16.68 20.74
C LYS A 11 -5.31 -15.68 20.83
N ALA A 12 -5.56 -14.40 20.58
CA ALA A 12 -4.51 -13.36 20.56
C ALA A 12 -3.76 -13.27 21.90
N ASP A 13 -4.49 -13.30 23.02
CA ASP A 13 -3.87 -13.22 24.36
C ASP A 13 -2.93 -14.38 24.66
N ARG A 14 -3.26 -15.60 24.20
CA ARG A 14 -2.38 -16.77 24.38
C ARG A 14 -1.10 -16.64 23.57
N LEU A 15 -1.16 -16.09 22.37
CA LEU A 15 0.00 -15.84 21.53
C LEU A 15 0.91 -14.80 22.17
N MET A 16 0.34 -13.69 22.66
CA MET A 16 1.10 -12.61 23.29
C MET A 16 1.92 -13.09 24.49
N GLY A 17 1.38 -13.98 25.33
CA GLY A 17 2.09 -14.54 26.50
C GLY A 17 3.29 -15.45 26.15
N GLN A 18 3.45 -15.85 24.90
CA GLN A 18 4.51 -16.75 24.43
C GLN A 18 5.60 -16.03 23.64
N LEU A 19 5.35 -14.79 23.21
CA LEU A 19 6.26 -14.07 22.32
C LEU A 19 7.28 -13.24 23.12
N LYS A 20 8.49 -13.17 22.57
CA LYS A 20 9.54 -12.28 23.08
C LYS A 20 9.30 -10.84 22.66
N GLN A 21 9.81 -9.89 23.44
CA GLN A 21 9.78 -8.47 23.09
C GLN A 21 10.70 -8.20 21.90
N GLY A 22 10.15 -7.59 20.84
CA GLY A 22 10.92 -7.09 19.70
C GLY A 22 11.50 -5.70 19.97
N TYR A 23 12.59 -5.37 19.27
CA TYR A 23 13.23 -4.05 19.26
C TYR A 23 13.58 -3.66 17.82
N SER A 24 13.35 -2.40 17.45
CA SER A 24 13.52 -1.93 16.08
C SER A 24 14.28 -0.60 15.94
N SER A 25 14.97 -0.15 16.98
CA SER A 25 15.75 1.10 16.93
C SER A 25 16.83 1.09 15.86
N ASP A 26 17.54 -0.01 15.74
CA ASP A 26 18.64 -0.24 14.81
C ASP A 26 18.19 -0.58 13.37
N THR A 27 16.93 -1.00 13.22
CA THR A 27 16.33 -1.34 11.92
C THR A 27 15.43 -0.26 11.34
N SER A 28 15.24 0.83 12.07
CA SER A 28 14.38 1.96 11.67
C SER A 28 15.10 3.02 10.82
N LEU A 29 16.39 2.85 10.55
CA LEU A 29 17.24 3.83 9.85
C LEU A 29 16.64 4.26 8.50
N PHE A 30 16.03 3.34 7.75
CA PHE A 30 15.41 3.64 6.47
C PHE A 30 14.28 4.68 6.57
N LEU A 31 13.57 4.76 7.69
CA LEU A 31 12.53 5.78 7.92
C LEU A 31 13.12 7.19 8.03
N LEU A 32 14.22 7.33 8.77
CA LEU A 32 14.94 8.59 8.87
C LEU A 32 15.54 8.99 7.53
N GLN A 33 16.14 8.04 6.82
CA GLN A 33 16.68 8.28 5.48
C GLN A 33 15.60 8.69 4.46
N ARG A 34 14.38 8.19 4.58
CA ARG A 34 13.26 8.64 3.73
C ARG A 34 12.89 10.09 3.97
N ILE A 35 13.00 10.56 5.20
CA ILE A 35 12.73 11.97 5.53
C ILE A 35 13.83 12.87 4.96
N GLU A 36 15.11 12.47 5.07
CA GLU A 36 16.25 13.28 4.66
C GLU A 36 16.53 13.21 3.16
N TYR A 37 16.40 12.04 2.54
CA TYR A 37 16.86 11.77 1.17
C TYR A 37 15.73 11.37 0.20
N GLY A 38 14.50 11.29 0.66
CA GLY A 38 13.37 10.79 -0.12
C GLY A 38 13.26 9.27 -0.17
N CYS A 39 12.34 8.77 -1.00
CA CYS A 39 11.95 7.35 -0.98
C CYS A 39 12.84 6.43 -1.83
N ALA A 40 13.65 7.00 -2.73
CA ALA A 40 14.52 6.25 -3.65
C ALA A 40 15.95 6.03 -3.10
N GLY A 41 16.78 5.34 -3.87
CA GLY A 41 18.20 5.18 -3.61
C GLY A 41 18.51 4.55 -2.24
N ARG A 42 19.24 5.27 -1.40
CA ARG A 42 19.74 4.78 -0.11
C ARG A 42 18.63 4.32 0.82
N ALA A 43 17.55 5.08 0.93
CA ALA A 43 16.43 4.74 1.79
C ALA A 43 15.68 3.49 1.30
N TYR A 44 15.58 3.31 -0.01
CA TYR A 44 14.99 2.11 -0.60
C TYR A 44 15.85 0.87 -0.32
N GLN A 45 17.15 0.95 -0.50
CA GLN A 45 18.06 -0.15 -0.22
C GLN A 45 18.04 -0.55 1.26
N ALA A 46 18.05 0.43 2.17
CA ALA A 46 17.94 0.16 3.61
C ALA A 46 16.60 -0.49 3.97
N ARG A 47 15.52 -0.12 3.30
CA ARG A 47 14.21 -0.77 3.45
C ARG A 47 14.26 -2.24 3.02
N LEU A 48 14.79 -2.54 1.82
CA LEU A 48 14.90 -3.91 1.32
C LEU A 48 15.68 -4.82 2.26
N LEU A 49 16.82 -4.32 2.79
CA LEU A 49 17.61 -5.06 3.77
C LEU A 49 16.83 -5.34 5.06
N ASN A 50 16.03 -4.38 5.51
CA ASN A 50 15.18 -4.56 6.67
C ASN A 50 14.06 -5.58 6.44
N GLU A 51 13.43 -5.57 5.27
CA GLU A 51 12.41 -6.57 4.89
C GLU A 51 13.01 -7.96 4.85
N GLN A 52 14.17 -8.15 4.20
CA GLN A 52 14.86 -9.44 4.17
C GLN A 52 15.28 -9.96 5.56
N ARG A 53 15.53 -9.07 6.50
CA ARG A 53 15.80 -9.42 7.89
C ARG A 53 14.51 -9.88 8.58
N ILE A 54 13.42 -9.15 8.45
CA ILE A 54 12.11 -9.47 9.06
C ILE A 54 11.62 -10.85 8.59
N ASP A 55 11.80 -11.17 7.32
CA ASP A 55 11.41 -12.47 6.75
C ASP A 55 12.11 -13.68 7.40
N LYS A 56 13.23 -13.45 8.09
CA LYS A 56 14.04 -14.50 8.73
C LYS A 56 13.91 -14.51 10.26
N GLU A 57 13.27 -13.51 10.83
CA GLU A 57 13.11 -13.39 12.29
C GLU A 57 11.88 -14.15 12.78
N ASP A 58 11.97 -14.64 14.01
CA ASP A 58 10.83 -15.20 14.71
C ASP A 58 9.75 -14.11 14.93
N VAL A 59 8.50 -14.54 15.06
CA VAL A 59 7.40 -13.64 15.42
C VAL A 59 7.63 -13.11 16.86
N MET A 60 7.63 -11.80 17.01
CA MET A 60 7.87 -11.10 18.27
C MET A 60 6.76 -10.09 18.59
N ILE A 61 6.71 -9.66 19.82
CA ILE A 61 5.86 -8.52 20.23
C ILE A 61 6.38 -7.26 19.53
N MET A 62 5.48 -6.45 19.00
CA MET A 62 5.78 -5.14 18.41
C MET A 62 6.71 -4.32 19.30
N SER A 63 7.73 -3.70 18.71
CA SER A 63 8.72 -2.93 19.45
C SER A 63 8.11 -1.74 20.22
N PRO A 64 8.68 -1.32 21.35
CA PRO A 64 8.26 -0.12 22.05
C PRO A 64 8.31 1.12 21.17
N LEU A 65 9.31 1.25 20.28
CA LEU A 65 9.42 2.35 19.32
C LEU A 65 8.17 2.45 18.45
N THR A 66 7.76 1.35 17.83
CA THR A 66 6.55 1.30 17.00
C THR A 66 5.30 1.60 17.82
N GLN A 67 5.18 1.05 19.03
CA GLN A 67 4.05 1.35 19.91
C GLN A 67 3.93 2.86 20.22
N TYR A 68 5.04 3.53 20.52
CA TYR A 68 5.03 4.98 20.74
C TYR A 68 4.63 5.78 19.50
N ILE A 69 5.16 5.42 18.34
CA ILE A 69 4.78 6.07 17.07
C ILE A 69 3.27 5.92 16.83
N LEU A 70 2.74 4.71 16.98
CA LEU A 70 1.31 4.44 16.75
C LEU A 70 0.41 5.16 17.77
N ARG A 71 0.83 5.27 19.04
CA ARG A 71 0.08 6.04 20.06
C ARG A 71 0.03 7.54 19.78
N GLY A 72 1.08 8.10 19.15
CA GLY A 72 1.14 9.50 18.74
C GLY A 72 0.42 9.81 17.42
N THR A 73 -0.19 8.81 16.79
CA THR A 73 -0.81 8.94 15.46
C THR A 73 -2.25 9.44 15.57
N ASP A 74 -2.59 10.50 14.83
CA ASP A 74 -3.97 11.00 14.72
C ASP A 74 -4.78 10.12 13.74
N TYR A 75 -5.37 9.06 14.26
CA TYR A 75 -6.18 8.13 13.47
C TYR A 75 -7.48 8.76 12.94
N ILE A 76 -8.02 9.78 13.59
CA ILE A 76 -9.24 10.45 13.13
C ILE A 76 -8.94 11.19 11.84
N LEU A 77 -7.87 11.98 11.84
CA LEU A 77 -7.42 12.69 10.66
C LEU A 77 -7.05 11.73 9.52
N ILE A 78 -6.31 10.67 9.82
CA ILE A 78 -5.89 9.67 8.82
C ILE A 78 -7.10 9.01 8.16
N LYS A 79 -8.06 8.54 8.96
CA LYS A 79 -9.29 7.92 8.46
C LYS A 79 -10.06 8.85 7.52
N LYS A 80 -10.26 10.09 7.97
CA LYS A 80 -10.94 11.12 7.18
C LYS A 80 -10.22 11.35 5.85
N LYS A 81 -8.92 11.58 5.88
CA LYS A 81 -8.12 11.88 4.67
C LYS A 81 -8.11 10.71 3.69
N ARG A 82 -7.97 9.47 4.16
CA ARG A 82 -7.99 8.29 3.30
C ARG A 82 -9.34 8.12 2.59
N ARG A 83 -10.45 8.35 3.30
CA ARG A 83 -11.79 8.28 2.71
C ARG A 83 -11.98 9.38 1.67
N GLU A 84 -11.67 10.64 2.01
CA GLU A 84 -11.74 11.77 1.07
C GLU A 84 -10.92 11.53 -0.20
N ASN A 85 -9.72 10.97 -0.05
CA ASN A 85 -8.84 10.67 -1.18
C ASN A 85 -9.38 9.52 -2.02
N PHE A 86 -9.92 8.46 -1.39
CA PHE A 86 -10.52 7.32 -2.09
C PHE A 86 -11.73 7.78 -2.95
N GLU A 87 -12.65 8.50 -2.35
CA GLU A 87 -13.83 9.02 -3.02
C GLU A 87 -13.45 9.97 -4.17
N TYR A 88 -12.45 10.81 -3.94
CA TYR A 88 -11.93 11.70 -4.97
C TYR A 88 -11.31 10.93 -6.15
N VAL A 89 -10.44 9.98 -5.90
CA VAL A 89 -9.83 9.14 -6.93
C VAL A 89 -10.90 8.34 -7.67
N ASN A 90 -11.87 7.77 -6.95
CA ASN A 90 -12.99 7.06 -7.56
C ASN A 90 -13.80 7.96 -8.49
N SER A 91 -14.04 9.21 -8.12
CA SER A 91 -14.77 10.17 -8.97
C SER A 91 -14.08 10.44 -10.32
N LEU A 92 -12.77 10.25 -10.39
CA LEU A 92 -11.97 10.45 -11.60
C LEU A 92 -11.77 9.16 -12.40
N LEU A 93 -11.52 8.03 -11.73
CA LEU A 93 -11.07 6.78 -12.37
C LEU A 93 -12.16 5.72 -12.54
N ASN A 94 -13.35 5.86 -11.94
CA ASN A 94 -14.39 4.82 -11.99
C ASN A 94 -14.80 4.44 -13.42
N ARG A 95 -14.71 5.35 -14.38
CA ARG A 95 -15.09 5.10 -15.79
C ARG A 95 -14.12 4.19 -16.54
N ILE A 96 -12.87 4.13 -16.09
CA ILE A 96 -11.83 3.32 -16.70
C ILE A 96 -11.46 2.11 -15.85
N ASN A 97 -11.99 2.01 -14.64
CA ASN A 97 -11.76 0.89 -13.75
C ASN A 97 -12.64 -0.30 -14.15
N CYS A 98 -12.04 -1.44 -14.39
CA CYS A 98 -12.75 -2.67 -14.76
C CYS A 98 -13.53 -3.30 -13.60
N ILE A 99 -13.33 -2.81 -12.37
CA ILE A 99 -14.09 -3.24 -11.18
C ILE A 99 -14.81 -2.07 -10.53
N ASP A 100 -15.90 -2.36 -9.83
CA ASP A 100 -16.57 -1.37 -8.96
C ASP A 100 -15.85 -1.29 -7.60
N ALA A 101 -14.95 -0.32 -7.47
CA ALA A 101 -14.21 -0.09 -6.23
C ALA A 101 -15.09 0.37 -5.05
N MET A 102 -16.35 0.76 -5.32
CA MET A 102 -17.32 1.17 -4.29
C MET A 102 -18.25 0.04 -3.82
N HIS A 103 -18.21 -1.13 -4.46
CA HIS A 103 -19.15 -2.22 -4.20
C HIS A 103 -19.31 -2.56 -2.71
N ASP A 104 -18.19 -2.73 -2.00
CA ASP A 104 -18.17 -3.05 -0.58
C ASP A 104 -17.73 -1.87 0.31
N TYR A 105 -17.75 -0.66 -0.24
CA TYR A 105 -17.33 0.54 0.47
C TYR A 105 -18.42 0.99 1.46
N ALA A 106 -18.25 0.63 2.73
CA ALA A 106 -19.16 0.98 3.80
C ALA A 106 -18.67 2.21 4.59
N ASP A 107 -19.59 2.85 5.32
CA ASP A 107 -19.30 4.05 6.12
C ASP A 107 -18.20 3.90 7.16
N LEU A 108 -17.97 2.68 7.64
CA LEU A 108 -16.91 2.39 8.62
C LEU A 108 -15.60 1.96 7.96
N CYS A 109 -15.58 1.76 6.64
CA CYS A 109 -14.40 1.34 5.91
C CYS A 109 -13.33 2.45 5.88
N VAL A 110 -12.07 2.05 6.07
CA VAL A 110 -10.91 2.95 5.88
C VAL A 110 -10.02 2.33 4.82
N PRO A 111 -10.12 2.77 3.57
CA PRO A 111 -9.39 2.14 2.49
C PRO A 111 -7.88 2.35 2.64
N MET A 112 -7.13 1.31 2.33
CA MET A 112 -5.67 1.36 2.30
C MET A 112 -5.16 1.94 0.99
N ILE A 113 -5.77 1.53 -0.11
CA ILE A 113 -5.46 1.96 -1.49
C ILE A 113 -6.77 2.13 -2.26
N TYR A 114 -6.69 2.72 -3.45
CA TYR A 114 -7.75 2.61 -4.46
C TYR A 114 -7.37 1.50 -5.45
N PRO A 115 -8.18 0.44 -5.56
CA PRO A 115 -7.88 -0.67 -6.45
C PRO A 115 -8.26 -0.29 -7.88
N LEU A 116 -7.28 0.10 -8.69
CA LEU A 116 -7.49 0.36 -10.10
C LEU A 116 -7.17 -0.90 -10.90
N VAL A 117 -8.14 -1.44 -11.61
CA VAL A 117 -7.95 -2.55 -12.54
C VAL A 117 -8.13 -2.03 -13.97
N VAL A 118 -7.08 -2.14 -14.77
CA VAL A 118 -7.07 -1.77 -16.18
C VAL A 118 -6.34 -2.86 -16.96
N GLU A 119 -6.99 -3.44 -17.96
CA GLU A 119 -6.42 -4.50 -18.79
C GLU A 119 -5.35 -3.95 -19.74
N ASN A 120 -4.24 -3.51 -19.16
CA ASN A 120 -3.09 -2.98 -19.90
C ASN A 120 -1.78 -3.32 -19.15
N ASP A 121 -0.95 -4.13 -19.78
CA ASP A 121 0.33 -4.58 -19.18
C ASP A 121 1.40 -3.47 -19.11
N PHE A 122 1.21 -2.33 -19.77
CA PHE A 122 2.20 -1.25 -19.86
C PHE A 122 1.90 -0.05 -18.97
N LEU A 123 0.71 0.03 -18.38
CA LEU A 123 0.32 1.17 -17.52
C LEU A 123 1.25 1.31 -16.31
N MET A 124 1.66 0.19 -15.70
CA MET A 124 2.59 0.20 -14.58
C MET A 124 3.94 0.81 -14.97
N ASP A 125 4.51 0.38 -16.08
CA ASP A 125 5.80 0.90 -16.56
C ASP A 125 5.73 2.38 -16.90
N TYR A 126 4.62 2.82 -17.50
CA TYR A 126 4.36 4.24 -17.74
C TYR A 126 4.35 5.06 -16.44
N LEU A 127 3.66 4.58 -15.41
CA LEU A 127 3.61 5.26 -14.11
C LEU A 127 4.99 5.31 -13.44
N LEU A 128 5.78 4.25 -13.55
CA LEU A 128 7.16 4.23 -13.05
C LEU A 128 8.05 5.25 -13.76
N GLN A 129 7.92 5.41 -15.07
CA GLN A 129 8.65 6.42 -15.85
C GLN A 129 8.29 7.85 -15.43
N LEU A 130 7.06 8.08 -15.00
CA LEU A 130 6.62 9.37 -14.44
C LEU A 130 7.02 9.58 -12.98
N GLY A 131 7.72 8.62 -12.36
CA GLY A 131 8.12 8.68 -10.95
C GLY A 131 7.01 8.29 -9.97
N HIS A 132 5.91 7.71 -10.44
CA HIS A 132 4.86 7.15 -9.60
C HIS A 132 5.18 5.70 -9.27
N TYR A 133 5.82 5.47 -8.13
CA TYR A 133 6.24 4.14 -7.68
C TYR A 133 5.05 3.34 -7.14
N GLN A 134 4.24 2.83 -8.05
CA GLN A 134 3.22 1.83 -7.77
C GLN A 134 3.81 0.44 -8.05
N GLY A 135 3.39 -0.57 -7.34
CA GLY A 135 3.83 -1.95 -7.57
C GLY A 135 2.64 -2.88 -7.65
N HIS A 136 2.70 -3.91 -8.47
CA HIS A 136 1.72 -4.99 -8.38
C HIS A 136 1.84 -5.69 -7.03
N TRP A 137 0.70 -6.06 -6.48
CA TRP A 137 0.63 -6.87 -5.27
C TRP A 137 0.44 -8.34 -5.65
N TRP A 138 0.92 -9.22 -4.76
CA TRP A 138 0.72 -10.67 -4.88
C TRP A 138 1.21 -11.26 -6.21
N ASN A 139 2.38 -10.85 -6.68
CA ASN A 139 2.95 -11.36 -7.93
C ASN A 139 3.10 -12.88 -7.95
N ASP A 140 3.36 -13.49 -6.79
CA ASP A 140 3.44 -14.93 -6.58
C ASP A 140 2.13 -15.67 -6.87
N ILE A 141 0.99 -15.02 -6.76
CA ILE A 141 -0.31 -15.60 -7.12
C ILE A 141 -0.35 -16.04 -8.58
N ARG A 142 0.33 -15.32 -9.45
CA ARG A 142 0.41 -15.64 -10.89
C ARG A 142 1.16 -16.94 -11.17
N ASP A 143 2.05 -17.33 -10.26
CA ASP A 143 2.81 -18.58 -10.36
C ASP A 143 2.07 -19.77 -9.70
N ILE A 144 1.12 -19.47 -8.80
CA ILE A 144 0.42 -20.46 -7.98
C ILE A 144 -0.95 -20.83 -8.56
N LEU A 145 -1.71 -19.83 -9.06
CA LEU A 145 -3.07 -20.03 -9.56
C LEU A 145 -3.14 -20.06 -11.10
N PRO A 146 -4.04 -20.87 -11.68
CA PRO A 146 -4.36 -20.84 -13.10
C PRO A 146 -4.86 -19.47 -13.57
N GLU A 147 -4.69 -19.18 -14.86
CA GLU A 147 -5.04 -17.88 -15.46
C GLU A 147 -6.54 -17.58 -15.46
N ASP A 148 -7.41 -18.57 -15.35
CA ASP A 148 -8.87 -18.43 -15.28
C ASP A 148 -9.39 -18.02 -13.89
N PHE A 149 -8.52 -17.95 -12.88
CA PHE A 149 -8.89 -17.46 -11.56
C PHE A 149 -8.92 -15.93 -11.50
N PHE A 150 -9.93 -15.40 -10.80
CA PHE A 150 -10.09 -13.94 -10.64
C PHE A 150 -8.91 -13.31 -9.89
N GLU A 151 -8.33 -14.01 -8.93
CA GLU A 151 -7.16 -13.57 -8.19
C GLU A 151 -5.93 -13.45 -9.10
N HIS A 152 -5.76 -14.35 -10.09
CA HIS A 152 -4.70 -14.22 -11.10
C HIS A 152 -4.91 -12.98 -11.96
N TYR A 153 -6.14 -12.72 -12.40
CA TYR A 153 -6.50 -11.50 -13.14
C TYR A 153 -6.20 -10.23 -12.33
N LEU A 154 -6.58 -10.19 -11.05
CA LEU A 154 -6.26 -9.06 -10.16
C LEU A 154 -4.74 -8.89 -9.96
N ALA A 155 -4.00 -9.97 -9.72
CA ALA A 155 -2.54 -9.91 -9.57
C ALA A 155 -1.84 -9.38 -10.83
N ARG A 156 -2.43 -9.56 -12.00
CA ARG A 156 -1.90 -9.04 -13.27
C ARG A 156 -2.24 -7.57 -13.51
N TYR A 157 -3.48 -7.17 -13.31
CA TYR A 157 -3.99 -5.89 -13.83
C TYR A 157 -4.31 -4.87 -12.73
N MET A 158 -4.36 -5.26 -11.45
CA MET A 158 -4.67 -4.35 -10.38
C MET A 158 -3.44 -3.52 -10.00
N ILE A 159 -3.59 -2.21 -10.07
CA ILE A 159 -2.62 -1.22 -9.61
C ILE A 159 -3.15 -0.60 -8.30
N PRO A 160 -2.45 -0.78 -7.17
CA PRO A 160 -2.87 -0.25 -5.87
C PRO A 160 -2.53 1.25 -5.78
N ILE A 161 -3.42 2.12 -6.25
CA ILE A 161 -3.21 3.57 -6.22
C ILE A 161 -3.15 4.05 -4.77
N THR A 162 -2.04 4.68 -4.41
CA THR A 162 -1.82 5.21 -3.06
C THR A 162 -2.73 6.41 -2.80
N ILE A 163 -3.53 6.33 -1.74
CA ILE A 163 -4.50 7.35 -1.33
C ILE A 163 -4.30 7.80 0.12
N ASP A 164 -3.14 7.53 0.69
CA ASP A 164 -2.91 7.81 2.10
C ASP A 164 -2.89 9.33 2.41
N GLN A 165 -2.89 9.65 3.69
CA GLN A 165 -3.03 11.02 4.19
C GLN A 165 -1.91 12.00 3.79
N ARG A 166 -0.81 11.51 3.21
CA ARG A 166 0.33 12.32 2.75
C ARG A 166 0.04 13.02 1.42
N TYR A 167 -0.90 12.50 0.66
CA TYR A 167 -1.24 13.02 -0.66
C TYR A 167 -2.38 14.02 -0.57
N ASP A 168 -2.19 15.17 -1.23
CA ASP A 168 -3.24 16.15 -1.43
C ASP A 168 -3.99 15.92 -2.77
N ARG A 169 -5.08 16.64 -2.94
CA ARG A 169 -5.90 16.52 -4.16
C ARG A 169 -5.15 16.91 -5.42
N LYS A 170 -4.16 17.81 -5.35
CA LYS A 170 -3.39 18.24 -6.52
C LYS A 170 -2.53 17.11 -7.04
N VAL A 171 -1.81 16.43 -6.16
CA VAL A 171 -0.97 15.27 -6.52
C VAL A 171 -1.84 14.13 -7.06
N LEU A 172 -2.94 13.79 -6.38
CA LEU A 172 -3.85 12.76 -6.82
C LEU A 172 -4.49 13.09 -8.17
N LYS A 173 -4.85 14.34 -8.42
CA LYS A 173 -5.38 14.79 -9.70
C LYS A 173 -4.37 14.57 -10.83
N THR A 174 -3.13 15.01 -10.64
CA THR A 174 -2.07 14.83 -11.64
C THR A 174 -1.85 13.37 -11.98
N LEU A 175 -1.82 12.50 -10.97
CA LEU A 175 -1.71 11.05 -11.17
C LEU A 175 -2.90 10.48 -11.96
N CYS A 176 -4.13 10.82 -11.56
CA CYS A 176 -5.33 10.34 -12.25
C CYS A 176 -5.41 10.85 -13.70
N GLU A 177 -5.05 12.11 -13.97
CA GLU A 177 -5.00 12.66 -15.33
C GLU A 177 -3.97 11.93 -16.20
N ALA A 178 -2.81 11.59 -15.66
CA ALA A 178 -1.80 10.81 -16.37
C ALA A 178 -2.33 9.39 -16.71
N ILE A 179 -3.01 8.73 -15.79
CA ILE A 179 -3.63 7.42 -15.99
C ILE A 179 -4.70 7.49 -17.09
N ILE A 180 -5.62 8.46 -16.98
CA ILE A 180 -6.71 8.62 -17.97
C ILE A 180 -6.14 8.85 -19.36
N LYS A 181 -5.19 9.78 -19.48
CA LYS A 181 -4.53 10.07 -20.74
C LYS A 181 -3.91 8.82 -21.36
N PHE A 182 -3.15 8.05 -20.58
CA PHE A 182 -2.52 6.83 -21.06
C PHE A 182 -3.55 5.80 -21.56
N VAL A 183 -4.62 5.58 -20.80
CA VAL A 183 -5.67 4.62 -21.16
C VAL A 183 -6.44 5.07 -22.42
N GLU A 184 -6.68 6.36 -22.57
CA GLU A 184 -7.34 6.91 -23.78
C GLU A 184 -6.46 6.81 -25.01
N GLU A 185 -5.16 7.08 -24.88
CA GLU A 185 -4.18 6.98 -25.98
C GLU A 185 -3.85 5.52 -26.36
N SER A 186 -4.02 4.56 -25.43
CA SER A 186 -3.76 3.12 -25.67
C SER A 186 -4.93 2.37 -26.32
N LYS A 187 -6.05 3.00 -26.56
CA LYS A 187 -7.25 2.39 -27.18
C LYS A 187 -7.21 2.29 -28.72
N TRP A 188 -6.03 2.48 -29.36
CA TRP A 188 -5.84 2.44 -30.81
C TRP A 188 -4.95 1.28 -31.25
#